data_d222efb78f3a3cf77c554739ba62a301
#
_entry.id   d222efb78f3a3cf77c554739ba62a301
#
_cell.length_a   1.000
_cell.length_b   1.000
_cell.length_c   1.000
_cell.angle_alpha   90.00
_cell.angle_beta   90.00
_cell.angle_gamma   90.00
#
_symmetry.space_group_name_H-M   'P 1'
#
loop_
_entity.id
_entity.type
_entity.pdbx_description
1 polymer ?
#
loop_
_entity_poly.entity_id
_entity_poly.type
_entity_poly.pdbx_seq_one_letter_code
_entity_poly.pdbx_strand_id
1 'polypeptide(L)'
;MVRILRPMFFMLLLASATAINAAEHPVPLEKNVDAAKCLECHEDKTKGTHVHSAIAMGCTTCHEVKVVDKDTTNVDLISPKEELCFTCHEKSTEATLHGPYSKGNCVLCHDPHVSEFDKQLRASGNALCLECHQDRKITGKLALFKTDHEVSEEEFAEIPKIGLDPTLKMGHPMGMHKVDDLPDPLHPGAKISCLTCHENHAAAREKLVRTVEVDKKKMDVCDACHLANDDARMALAQKRADEQEAERQKEAQTRAKQPDVSPQKAPRPKSEQP
;
A
#
# COMPACT_ATOMS: atom_id res chain seq x y z
N MET A 1 12.57 67.05 26.49
CA MET A 1 12.56 65.98 25.43
C MET A 1 13.51 64.87 25.86
N VAL A 2 12.97 63.82 26.48
CA VAL A 2 13.77 62.65 26.90
C VAL A 2 13.46 61.51 25.97
N ARG A 3 14.45 61.08 25.19
CA ARG A 3 14.36 59.90 24.29
C ARG A 3 14.62 58.63 25.11
N ILE A 4 13.59 57.82 25.26
CA ILE A 4 13.69 56.50 25.87
C ILE A 4 14.13 55.54 24.77
N LEU A 5 15.35 55.01 24.86
CA LEU A 5 15.84 53.90 24.02
C LEU A 5 15.24 52.61 24.56
N ARG A 6 14.42 51.95 23.75
CA ARG A 6 13.93 50.57 24.03
C ARG A 6 15.01 49.58 23.58
N PRO A 7 15.48 48.65 24.43
CA PRO A 7 16.33 47.57 23.99
C PRO A 7 15.49 46.54 23.23
N MET A 8 15.88 46.29 21.98
CA MET A 8 15.35 45.19 21.16
C MET A 8 15.97 43.88 21.62
N PHE A 9 15.18 43.09 22.37
CA PHE A 9 15.58 41.76 22.79
C PHE A 9 15.47 40.82 21.57
N PHE A 10 16.62 40.47 20.99
CA PHE A 10 16.72 39.48 19.92
C PHE A 10 16.63 38.10 20.54
N MET A 11 15.41 37.50 20.50
CA MET A 11 15.16 36.16 20.98
C MET A 11 15.72 35.17 19.95
N LEU A 12 16.91 34.64 20.21
CA LEU A 12 17.54 33.60 19.40
C LEU A 12 16.74 32.29 19.64
N LEU A 13 15.85 31.94 18.67
CA LEU A 13 15.21 30.64 18.64
C LEU A 13 16.28 29.59 18.27
N LEU A 14 16.81 28.92 19.26
CA LEU A 14 17.54 27.66 19.05
C LEU A 14 16.52 26.60 18.57
N ALA A 15 16.51 26.36 17.30
CA ALA A 15 15.87 25.19 16.72
C ALA A 15 16.66 23.96 17.20
N SER A 16 16.15 23.28 18.21
CA SER A 16 16.63 21.97 18.62
C SER A 16 16.28 21.01 17.50
N ALA A 17 17.23 20.73 16.60
CA ALA A 17 17.13 19.60 15.70
C ALA A 17 17.11 18.33 16.57
N THR A 18 15.95 17.73 16.76
CA THR A 18 15.84 16.38 17.30
C THR A 18 16.45 15.46 16.26
N ALA A 19 17.70 15.05 16.49
CA ALA A 19 18.30 13.97 15.73
C ALA A 19 17.42 12.73 15.94
N ILE A 20 16.74 12.29 14.89
CA ILE A 20 16.11 10.97 14.87
C ILE A 20 17.27 9.99 14.93
N ASN A 21 17.54 9.44 16.11
CA ASN A 21 18.52 8.38 16.26
C ASN A 21 17.99 7.17 15.49
N ALA A 22 18.60 6.88 14.34
CA ALA A 22 18.45 5.59 13.70
C ALA A 22 18.82 4.49 14.71
N ALA A 23 18.05 3.43 14.77
CA ALA A 23 18.34 2.32 15.65
C ALA A 23 19.65 1.64 15.19
N GLU A 24 20.56 1.41 16.15
CA GLU A 24 21.79 0.68 15.91
C GLU A 24 21.48 -0.74 15.42
N HIS A 25 22.17 -1.17 14.34
CA HIS A 25 22.01 -2.54 13.85
C HIS A 25 22.74 -3.51 14.79
N PRO A 26 22.10 -4.62 15.20
CA PRO A 26 22.63 -5.50 16.27
C PRO A 26 23.94 -6.18 15.94
N VAL A 27 24.32 -6.21 14.67
CA VAL A 27 25.59 -6.77 14.18
C VAL A 27 26.28 -5.75 13.30
N PRO A 28 27.55 -5.41 13.54
CA PRO A 28 28.29 -4.50 12.67
C PRO A 28 28.35 -5.02 11.23
N LEU A 29 28.09 -4.13 10.28
CA LEU A 29 28.05 -4.42 8.86
C LEU A 29 29.12 -3.61 8.12
N GLU A 30 29.63 -4.18 7.03
CA GLU A 30 30.46 -3.43 6.09
C GLU A 30 29.60 -2.51 5.23
N LYS A 31 30.14 -1.36 4.83
CA LYS A 31 29.43 -0.38 4.01
C LYS A 31 28.83 -0.97 2.71
N ASN A 32 29.52 -1.93 2.11
CA ASN A 32 29.13 -2.59 0.86
C ASN A 32 28.74 -4.06 1.12
N VAL A 33 27.93 -4.28 2.15
CA VAL A 33 27.46 -5.62 2.51
C VAL A 33 26.68 -6.24 1.36
N ASP A 34 26.95 -7.52 1.08
CA ASP A 34 26.18 -8.30 0.11
C ASP A 34 24.76 -8.56 0.64
N ALA A 35 23.76 -8.43 -0.21
CA ALA A 35 22.37 -8.72 0.11
C ALA A 35 22.18 -10.13 0.69
N ALA A 36 22.96 -11.13 0.25
CA ALA A 36 22.94 -12.47 0.80
C ALA A 36 23.25 -12.49 2.31
N LYS A 37 24.12 -11.58 2.77
CA LYS A 37 24.47 -11.45 4.18
C LYS A 37 23.28 -10.97 5.03
N CYS A 38 22.47 -10.08 4.48
CA CYS A 38 21.24 -9.62 5.15
C CYS A 38 20.26 -10.79 5.34
N LEU A 39 20.16 -11.69 4.34
CA LEU A 39 19.25 -12.82 4.37
C LEU A 39 19.65 -13.94 5.33
N GLU A 40 20.89 -13.95 5.85
CA GLU A 40 21.27 -14.89 6.92
C GLU A 40 20.42 -14.72 8.18
N CYS A 41 19.95 -13.48 8.45
CA CYS A 41 19.10 -13.14 9.60
C CYS A 41 17.68 -12.68 9.19
N HIS A 42 17.52 -12.10 8.01
CA HIS A 42 16.27 -11.50 7.52
C HIS A 42 15.63 -12.31 6.39
N GLU A 43 15.75 -13.64 6.42
CA GLU A 43 15.16 -14.51 5.39
C GLU A 43 13.65 -14.38 5.26
N ASP A 44 12.96 -13.98 6.34
CA ASP A 44 11.52 -13.71 6.39
C ASP A 44 11.09 -12.62 5.40
N LYS A 45 11.99 -11.70 5.02
CA LYS A 45 11.71 -10.63 4.06
C LYS A 45 11.59 -11.10 2.61
N THR A 46 11.91 -12.37 2.36
CA THR A 46 11.82 -12.99 1.03
C THR A 46 10.86 -14.17 0.98
N LYS A 47 10.23 -14.51 2.12
CA LYS A 47 9.35 -15.68 2.25
C LYS A 47 7.91 -15.24 2.47
N GLY A 48 7.08 -15.36 1.44
CA GLY A 48 5.64 -15.06 1.50
C GLY A 48 4.98 -15.34 0.17
N THR A 49 3.67 -15.30 0.14
CA THR A 49 2.86 -15.55 -1.06
C THR A 49 3.12 -14.50 -2.14
N HIS A 50 3.25 -13.24 -1.73
CA HIS A 50 3.53 -12.11 -2.60
C HIS A 50 4.80 -11.41 -2.12
N VAL A 51 5.89 -11.57 -2.87
CA VAL A 51 7.17 -10.91 -2.62
C VAL A 51 7.28 -9.68 -3.51
N HIS A 52 7.66 -8.54 -2.94
CA HIS A 52 7.83 -7.32 -3.71
C HIS A 52 8.98 -7.47 -4.70
N SER A 53 8.77 -7.14 -5.96
CA SER A 53 9.76 -7.33 -7.03
C SER A 53 11.08 -6.58 -6.80
N ALA A 54 11.06 -5.46 -6.07
CA ALA A 54 12.27 -4.71 -5.71
C ALA A 54 13.25 -5.52 -4.84
N ILE A 55 12.79 -6.55 -4.13
CA ILE A 55 13.65 -7.45 -3.35
C ILE A 55 14.71 -8.13 -4.24
N ALA A 56 14.35 -8.45 -5.48
CA ALA A 56 15.28 -9.04 -6.44
C ALA A 56 16.41 -8.09 -6.87
N MET A 57 16.25 -6.79 -6.68
CA MET A 57 17.30 -5.78 -6.97
C MET A 57 18.31 -5.63 -5.82
N GLY A 58 18.04 -6.24 -4.67
CA GLY A 58 18.86 -6.22 -3.47
C GLY A 58 18.40 -5.22 -2.41
N CYS A 59 18.77 -5.51 -1.16
CA CYS A 59 18.33 -4.74 0.01
C CYS A 59 18.77 -3.26 -0.04
N THR A 60 19.96 -3.02 -0.57
CA THR A 60 20.56 -1.68 -0.69
C THR A 60 19.90 -0.79 -1.74
N THR A 61 18.93 -1.31 -2.49
CA THR A 61 18.07 -0.51 -3.36
C THR A 61 17.19 0.46 -2.55
N CYS A 62 16.83 0.07 -1.32
CA CYS A 62 15.99 0.86 -0.43
C CYS A 62 16.68 1.21 0.89
N HIS A 63 17.71 0.44 1.29
CA HIS A 63 18.41 0.59 2.56
C HIS A 63 19.86 1.01 2.35
N GLU A 64 20.34 1.91 3.21
CA GLU A 64 21.73 2.34 3.26
C GLU A 64 22.38 1.88 4.56
N VAL A 65 23.55 1.24 4.46
CA VAL A 65 24.37 0.90 5.63
C VAL A 65 25.31 2.07 5.96
N LYS A 66 25.14 2.65 7.12
CA LYS A 66 25.95 3.74 7.65
C LYS A 66 26.88 3.22 8.73
N VAL A 67 28.14 3.07 8.41
CA VAL A 67 29.17 2.71 9.37
C VAL A 67 29.52 3.93 10.21
N VAL A 68 29.18 3.87 11.49
CA VAL A 68 29.48 4.94 12.48
C VAL A 68 30.90 4.78 12.99
N ASP A 69 31.25 3.56 13.39
CA ASP A 69 32.60 3.15 13.79
C ASP A 69 32.78 1.65 13.51
N LYS A 70 33.87 1.04 14.01
CA LYS A 70 34.20 -0.37 13.74
C LYS A 70 33.19 -1.38 14.32
N ASP A 71 32.46 -0.98 15.34
CA ASP A 71 31.55 -1.85 16.10
C ASP A 71 30.07 -1.42 15.94
N THR A 72 29.83 -0.25 15.35
CA THR A 72 28.50 0.37 15.25
C THR A 72 28.11 0.67 13.82
N THR A 73 26.99 0.13 13.40
CA THR A 73 26.36 0.43 12.12
C THR A 73 24.88 0.72 12.28
N ASN A 74 24.37 1.60 11.43
CA ASN A 74 22.95 1.85 11.27
C ASN A 74 22.50 1.41 9.88
N VAL A 75 21.26 0.98 9.77
CA VAL A 75 20.62 0.68 8.48
C VAL A 75 19.42 1.60 8.34
N ASP A 76 19.56 2.57 7.47
CA ASP A 76 18.55 3.59 7.20
C ASP A 76 17.88 3.38 5.83
N LEU A 77 16.85 4.16 5.54
CA LEU A 77 16.34 4.27 4.18
C LEU A 77 17.21 5.23 3.36
N ILE A 78 17.37 4.98 2.07
CA ILE A 78 18.14 5.84 1.14
C ILE A 78 17.50 7.21 0.91
N SER A 79 16.21 7.35 1.25
CA SER A 79 15.43 8.59 1.15
C SER A 79 14.32 8.59 2.21
N PRO A 80 13.68 9.74 2.46
CA PRO A 80 12.53 9.80 3.35
C PRO A 80 11.47 8.77 2.96
N LYS A 81 10.87 8.09 3.95
CA LYS A 81 9.90 7.00 3.72
C LYS A 81 8.70 7.45 2.89
N GLU A 82 8.32 8.73 2.98
CA GLU A 82 7.22 9.35 2.25
C GLU A 82 7.49 9.49 0.76
N GLU A 83 8.77 9.47 0.35
CA GLU A 83 9.23 9.65 -1.02
C GLU A 83 9.80 8.37 -1.62
N LEU A 84 10.27 7.45 -0.80
CA LEU A 84 11.01 6.27 -1.21
C LEU A 84 10.28 5.46 -2.31
N CYS A 85 8.99 5.20 -2.14
CA CYS A 85 8.22 4.41 -3.09
C CYS A 85 8.10 5.11 -4.45
N PHE A 86 8.04 6.44 -4.46
CA PHE A 86 7.90 7.24 -5.68
C PHE A 86 9.19 7.32 -6.51
N THR A 87 10.29 6.75 -6.05
CA THR A 87 11.49 6.59 -6.88
C THR A 87 11.27 5.60 -8.03
N CYS A 88 10.29 4.70 -7.88
CA CYS A 88 9.93 3.69 -8.88
C CYS A 88 8.44 3.70 -9.24
N HIS A 89 7.56 4.09 -8.31
CA HIS A 89 6.12 4.14 -8.53
C HIS A 89 5.68 5.56 -8.90
N GLU A 90 4.90 5.68 -9.95
CA GLU A 90 4.39 6.97 -10.39
C GLU A 90 3.38 7.54 -9.39
N LYS A 91 3.56 8.81 -9.04
CA LYS A 91 2.61 9.54 -8.18
C LYS A 91 1.41 9.98 -9.01
N SER A 92 0.21 9.70 -8.51
CA SER A 92 -1.03 10.13 -9.19
C SER A 92 -1.13 11.65 -9.26
N THR A 93 -1.64 12.14 -10.39
CA THR A 93 -1.95 13.54 -10.66
C THR A 93 -3.45 13.84 -10.56
N GLU A 94 -4.26 12.88 -10.10
CA GLU A 94 -5.69 13.06 -9.94
C GLU A 94 -6.04 14.14 -8.91
N ALA A 95 -7.22 14.76 -9.07
CA ALA A 95 -7.62 15.92 -8.27
C ALA A 95 -7.87 15.56 -6.79
N THR A 96 -8.35 14.37 -6.51
CA THR A 96 -8.65 13.90 -5.15
C THR A 96 -7.70 12.78 -4.78
N LEU A 97 -6.91 13.00 -3.73
CA LEU A 97 -5.96 12.01 -3.20
C LEU A 97 -6.49 11.44 -1.88
N HIS A 98 -6.31 10.14 -1.67
CA HIS A 98 -6.55 9.51 -0.37
C HIS A 98 -5.58 10.05 0.67
N GLY A 99 -6.03 10.33 1.89
CA GLY A 99 -5.23 10.96 2.93
C GLY A 99 -3.88 10.28 3.18
N PRO A 100 -3.82 8.97 3.48
CA PRO A 100 -2.56 8.25 3.66
C PRO A 100 -1.65 8.32 2.42
N TYR A 101 -2.22 8.16 1.23
CA TYR A 101 -1.48 8.24 -0.03
C TYR A 101 -0.88 9.62 -0.27
N SER A 102 -1.65 10.69 -0.02
CA SER A 102 -1.19 12.08 -0.20
C SER A 102 -0.01 12.44 0.71
N LYS A 103 0.05 11.80 1.90
CA LYS A 103 1.12 11.95 2.89
C LYS A 103 2.31 10.99 2.66
N GLY A 104 2.27 10.15 1.63
CA GLY A 104 3.32 9.15 1.36
C GLY A 104 3.34 7.98 2.36
N ASN A 105 2.27 7.75 3.12
CA ASN A 105 2.15 6.69 4.11
C ASN A 105 1.85 5.32 3.46
N CYS A 106 2.59 4.96 2.42
CA CYS A 106 2.38 3.74 1.63
C CYS A 106 2.45 2.48 2.49
N VAL A 107 3.42 2.43 3.41
CA VAL A 107 3.63 1.27 4.31
C VAL A 107 2.54 1.09 5.36
N LEU A 108 1.61 2.02 5.47
CA LEU A 108 0.42 1.85 6.30
C LEU A 108 -0.46 0.71 5.76
N CYS A 109 -0.62 0.65 4.45
CA CYS A 109 -1.47 -0.35 3.78
C CYS A 109 -0.67 -1.49 3.12
N HIS A 110 0.57 -1.23 2.69
CA HIS A 110 1.42 -2.17 1.99
C HIS A 110 2.61 -2.61 2.85
N ASP A 111 2.97 -3.90 2.78
CA ASP A 111 4.25 -4.37 3.28
C ASP A 111 5.29 -4.24 2.15
N PRO A 112 6.39 -3.50 2.37
CA PRO A 112 7.38 -3.26 1.31
C PRO A 112 8.21 -4.50 0.95
N HIS A 113 8.10 -5.57 1.71
CA HIS A 113 8.87 -6.80 1.50
C HIS A 113 8.01 -7.95 1.01
N VAL A 114 7.13 -8.45 1.86
CA VAL A 114 6.30 -9.64 1.58
C VAL A 114 4.92 -9.52 2.20
N SER A 115 3.94 -10.17 1.59
CA SER A 115 2.59 -10.26 2.14
C SER A 115 1.91 -11.56 1.74
N GLU A 116 0.92 -11.97 2.51
CA GLU A 116 -0.01 -13.03 2.16
C GLU A 116 -1.14 -12.55 1.23
N PHE A 117 -1.27 -11.22 1.06
CA PHE A 117 -2.30 -10.60 0.22
C PHE A 117 -1.71 -10.02 -1.05
N ASP A 118 -2.47 -10.08 -2.13
CA ASP A 118 -2.09 -9.49 -3.41
C ASP A 118 -1.68 -8.01 -3.26
N LYS A 119 -0.79 -7.55 -4.15
CA LYS A 119 -0.23 -6.18 -4.14
C LYS A 119 0.41 -5.77 -2.81
N GLN A 120 0.96 -6.74 -2.09
CA GLN A 120 1.60 -6.56 -0.78
C GLN A 120 0.69 -5.88 0.26
N LEU A 121 -0.62 -6.02 0.18
CA LEU A 121 -1.53 -5.48 1.19
C LEU A 121 -1.31 -6.17 2.54
N ARG A 122 -1.47 -5.43 3.63
CA ARG A 122 -1.34 -5.97 5.00
C ARG A 122 -2.56 -6.75 5.45
N ALA A 123 -3.69 -6.58 4.76
CA ALA A 123 -4.94 -7.28 5.02
C ALA A 123 -5.78 -7.37 3.74
N SER A 124 -6.87 -8.13 3.77
CA SER A 124 -7.85 -8.14 2.69
C SER A 124 -8.48 -6.76 2.50
N GLY A 125 -8.86 -6.43 1.25
CA GLY A 125 -9.26 -5.07 0.87
C GLY A 125 -10.30 -4.42 1.80
N ASN A 126 -11.44 -5.08 2.06
CA ASN A 126 -12.48 -4.49 2.91
C ASN A 126 -12.05 -4.37 4.38
N ALA A 127 -11.36 -5.38 4.92
CA ALA A 127 -10.83 -5.32 6.28
C ALA A 127 -9.83 -4.18 6.44
N LEU A 128 -8.98 -3.96 5.42
CA LEU A 128 -8.02 -2.87 5.40
C LEU A 128 -8.70 -1.49 5.48
N CYS A 129 -9.74 -1.28 4.68
CA CYS A 129 -10.50 -0.03 4.66
C CYS A 129 -11.23 0.20 6.00
N LEU A 130 -11.90 -0.82 6.49
CA LEU A 130 -12.70 -0.76 7.69
C LEU A 130 -11.86 -0.60 8.97
N GLU A 131 -10.56 -0.87 8.94
CA GLU A 131 -9.70 -0.61 10.10
C GLU A 131 -9.71 0.87 10.49
N CYS A 132 -9.82 1.77 9.51
CA CYS A 132 -9.88 3.22 9.75
C CYS A 132 -11.29 3.80 9.58
N HIS A 133 -12.07 3.32 8.62
CA HIS A 133 -13.33 3.96 8.21
C HIS A 133 -14.57 3.47 8.95
N GLN A 134 -14.45 2.58 9.91
CA GLN A 134 -15.59 2.14 10.72
C GLN A 134 -15.96 3.17 11.80
N ASP A 135 -17.16 3.02 12.38
CA ASP A 135 -17.74 3.95 13.37
C ASP A 135 -17.27 3.65 14.81
N ARG A 136 -16.14 3.01 14.99
CA ARG A 136 -15.52 2.87 16.32
C ARG A 136 -14.34 3.82 16.49
N LYS A 137 -14.12 4.29 17.72
CA LYS A 137 -12.90 5.07 18.02
C LYS A 137 -11.67 4.19 17.83
N ILE A 138 -10.74 4.64 16.99
CA ILE A 138 -9.43 4.05 16.78
C ILE A 138 -8.37 5.08 17.14
N THR A 139 -7.49 4.74 18.06
CA THR A 139 -6.33 5.55 18.42
C THR A 139 -5.19 4.62 18.81
N GLY A 140 -3.97 5.07 18.68
CA GLY A 140 -2.78 4.24 18.91
C GLY A 140 -2.45 3.31 17.73
N LYS A 141 -1.75 2.24 18.02
CA LYS A 141 -1.31 1.29 16.98
C LYS A 141 -2.47 0.48 16.40
N LEU A 142 -2.53 0.42 15.09
CA LEU A 142 -3.51 -0.38 14.37
C LEU A 142 -3.00 -1.83 14.27
N ALA A 143 -3.63 -2.72 15.03
CA ALA A 143 -3.19 -4.12 15.15
C ALA A 143 -3.13 -4.86 13.80
N LEU A 144 -4.07 -4.56 12.90
CA LEU A 144 -4.15 -5.18 11.58
C LEU A 144 -2.95 -4.82 10.70
N PHE A 145 -2.45 -3.59 10.81
CA PHE A 145 -1.41 -3.08 9.90
C PHE A 145 0.00 -3.48 10.29
N LYS A 146 0.23 -3.88 11.55
CA LYS A 146 1.57 -4.29 12.05
C LYS A 146 2.65 -3.26 11.69
N THR A 147 2.33 -1.98 11.79
CA THR A 147 3.24 -0.86 11.51
C THR A 147 3.53 -0.10 12.80
N ASP A 148 4.56 0.75 12.78
CA ASP A 148 4.85 1.67 13.88
C ASP A 148 3.99 2.95 13.82
N HIS A 149 3.13 3.08 12.82
CA HIS A 149 2.20 4.20 12.73
C HIS A 149 1.16 4.10 13.84
N GLU A 150 1.01 5.18 14.58
CA GLU A 150 -0.01 5.37 15.60
C GLU A 150 -1.00 6.44 15.13
N VAL A 151 -2.28 6.14 15.22
CA VAL A 151 -3.34 7.10 14.89
C VAL A 151 -3.57 8.00 16.11
N SER A 152 -3.36 9.31 15.95
CA SER A 152 -3.69 10.31 16.97
C SER A 152 -5.19 10.60 17.02
N GLU A 153 -5.64 11.29 18.08
CA GLU A 153 -7.06 11.72 18.16
C GLU A 153 -7.41 12.74 17.08
N GLU A 154 -6.48 13.61 16.74
CA GLU A 154 -6.63 14.60 15.68
C GLU A 154 -6.73 13.92 14.31
N GLU A 155 -5.83 12.98 14.02
CA GLU A 155 -5.87 12.21 12.78
C GLU A 155 -7.16 11.40 12.67
N PHE A 156 -7.58 10.76 13.78
CA PHE A 156 -8.85 10.03 13.82
C PHE A 156 -10.05 10.92 13.51
N ALA A 157 -10.06 12.16 13.99
CA ALA A 157 -11.16 13.11 13.75
C ALA A 157 -11.28 13.50 12.26
N GLU A 158 -10.17 13.49 11.53
CA GLU A 158 -10.15 13.80 10.10
C GLU A 158 -10.57 12.61 9.21
N ILE A 159 -10.54 11.39 9.72
CA ILE A 159 -10.91 10.19 8.95
C ILE A 159 -12.43 10.18 8.74
N PRO A 160 -12.93 10.18 7.48
CA PRO A 160 -14.34 10.01 7.21
C PRO A 160 -14.86 8.67 7.73
N LYS A 161 -15.93 8.68 8.51
CA LYS A 161 -16.53 7.46 9.06
C LYS A 161 -17.63 6.95 8.15
N ILE A 162 -17.68 5.65 7.97
CA ILE A 162 -18.81 4.96 7.35
C ILE A 162 -19.86 4.79 8.46
N GLY A 163 -20.48 5.90 8.86
CA GLY A 163 -21.54 5.87 9.85
C GLY A 163 -22.80 5.27 9.24
N LEU A 164 -23.35 4.29 9.92
CA LEU A 164 -24.77 4.00 9.79
C LEU A 164 -25.52 5.06 10.63
N ASP A 165 -25.53 6.30 10.17
CA ASP A 165 -26.37 7.30 10.80
C ASP A 165 -27.84 6.96 10.47
N PRO A 166 -28.60 6.42 11.42
CA PRO A 166 -29.98 6.01 11.19
C PRO A 166 -30.90 7.22 10.88
N THR A 167 -30.40 8.44 11.10
CA THR A 167 -31.15 9.68 10.82
C THR A 167 -30.97 10.17 9.40
N LEU A 168 -29.89 9.73 8.73
CA LEU A 168 -29.70 10.00 7.31
C LEU A 168 -30.58 9.05 6.50
N LYS A 169 -31.67 9.56 5.95
CA LYS A 169 -32.57 8.82 5.05
C LYS A 169 -31.85 8.19 3.85
N MET A 170 -30.64 8.62 3.57
CA MET A 170 -29.72 8.12 2.57
C MET A 170 -28.30 8.06 3.18
N GLY A 171 -28.07 7.09 4.07
CA GLY A 171 -26.74 6.80 4.58
C GLY A 171 -25.77 6.33 3.49
N HIS A 172 -24.55 6.02 3.88
CA HIS A 172 -23.58 5.44 2.95
C HIS A 172 -24.20 4.23 2.25
N PRO A 173 -24.06 4.06 0.91
CA PRO A 173 -24.70 3.00 0.13
C PRO A 173 -24.49 1.59 0.67
N MET A 174 -23.45 1.33 1.48
CA MET A 174 -23.25 0.04 2.18
C MET A 174 -24.48 -0.48 2.94
N GLY A 175 -25.35 0.40 3.39
CA GLY A 175 -26.61 -0.04 4.02
C GLY A 175 -27.53 -0.81 3.08
N MET A 176 -27.46 -0.52 1.78
CA MET A 176 -28.23 -1.18 0.72
C MET A 176 -27.41 -2.14 -0.13
N HIS A 177 -26.11 -1.84 -0.31
CA HIS A 177 -25.18 -2.66 -1.11
C HIS A 177 -24.21 -3.36 -0.17
N LYS A 178 -24.63 -4.48 0.38
CA LYS A 178 -23.83 -5.23 1.36
C LYS A 178 -22.51 -5.70 0.75
N VAL A 179 -21.44 -5.20 1.31
CA VAL A 179 -20.08 -5.60 0.95
C VAL A 179 -19.82 -7.04 1.37
N ASP A 180 -19.09 -7.78 0.55
CA ASP A 180 -18.80 -9.21 0.72
C ASP A 180 -20.02 -10.17 0.64
N ASP A 181 -21.20 -9.64 0.36
CA ASP A 181 -22.44 -10.44 0.31
C ASP A 181 -23.02 -10.47 -1.12
N LEU A 182 -23.26 -9.31 -1.71
CA LEU A 182 -23.87 -9.22 -3.02
C LEU A 182 -22.84 -9.38 -4.16
N PRO A 183 -23.23 -9.98 -5.29
CA PRO A 183 -22.37 -10.05 -6.47
C PRO A 183 -22.07 -8.64 -7.02
N ASP A 184 -20.84 -8.44 -7.51
CA ASP A 184 -20.44 -7.21 -8.19
C ASP A 184 -20.86 -7.27 -9.67
N PRO A 185 -21.80 -6.42 -10.11
CA PRO A 185 -22.31 -6.47 -11.48
C PRO A 185 -21.28 -5.98 -12.52
N LEU A 186 -20.23 -5.25 -12.08
CA LEU A 186 -19.18 -4.74 -12.96
C LEU A 186 -17.99 -5.70 -13.04
N HIS A 187 -17.84 -6.61 -12.06
CA HIS A 187 -16.76 -7.58 -11.98
C HIS A 187 -17.34 -8.98 -11.75
N PRO A 188 -17.82 -9.65 -12.82
CA PRO A 188 -18.47 -10.95 -12.72
C PRO A 188 -17.61 -11.97 -11.96
N GLY A 189 -18.23 -12.71 -11.05
CA GLY A 189 -17.54 -13.66 -10.15
C GLY A 189 -16.97 -13.02 -8.88
N ALA A 190 -16.91 -11.69 -8.78
CA ALA A 190 -16.55 -10.98 -7.57
C ALA A 190 -17.79 -10.60 -6.75
N LYS A 191 -17.56 -10.24 -5.49
CA LYS A 191 -18.56 -9.61 -4.62
C LYS A 191 -18.32 -8.12 -4.52
N ILE A 192 -19.38 -7.35 -4.24
CA ILE A 192 -19.26 -5.91 -3.98
C ILE A 192 -18.26 -5.70 -2.83
N SER A 193 -17.34 -4.78 -3.05
CA SER A 193 -16.31 -4.37 -2.11
C SER A 193 -16.26 -2.84 -2.01
N CYS A 194 -15.48 -2.30 -1.08
CA CYS A 194 -15.22 -0.88 -1.04
C CYS A 194 -14.66 -0.38 -2.37
N LEU A 195 -13.79 -1.18 -3.01
CA LEU A 195 -13.16 -0.86 -4.28
C LEU A 195 -14.08 -1.04 -5.51
N THR A 196 -15.26 -1.58 -5.35
CA THR A 196 -16.28 -1.54 -6.41
C THR A 196 -16.70 -0.10 -6.68
N CYS A 197 -16.81 0.73 -5.61
CA CYS A 197 -17.29 2.11 -5.71
C CYS A 197 -16.19 3.17 -5.57
N HIS A 198 -15.06 2.83 -4.92
CA HIS A 198 -13.99 3.78 -4.61
C HIS A 198 -12.66 3.38 -5.23
N GLU A 199 -11.86 4.38 -5.62
CA GLU A 199 -10.44 4.23 -5.85
C GLU A 199 -9.69 4.29 -4.50
N ASN A 200 -8.56 3.58 -4.42
CA ASN A 200 -7.83 3.45 -3.15
C ASN A 200 -6.75 4.53 -2.95
N HIS A 201 -6.17 5.05 -4.02
CA HIS A 201 -5.09 6.04 -3.96
C HIS A 201 -5.55 7.44 -4.35
N ALA A 202 -6.23 7.55 -5.49
CA ALA A 202 -6.61 8.81 -6.08
C ALA A 202 -7.76 8.65 -7.07
N ALA A 203 -8.55 9.70 -7.25
CA ALA A 203 -9.61 9.75 -8.24
C ALA A 203 -9.82 11.17 -8.76
N ALA A 204 -10.42 11.28 -9.94
CA ALA A 204 -10.86 12.57 -10.48
C ALA A 204 -12.02 13.18 -9.66
N ARG A 205 -12.77 12.36 -8.95
CA ARG A 205 -13.98 12.75 -8.21
C ARG A 205 -13.73 12.81 -6.70
N GLU A 206 -14.49 13.67 -6.04
CA GLU A 206 -14.53 13.75 -4.57
C GLU A 206 -14.90 12.40 -3.95
N LYS A 207 -14.45 12.19 -2.71
CA LYS A 207 -14.66 10.95 -1.95
C LYS A 207 -14.11 9.70 -2.64
N LEU A 208 -13.19 9.88 -3.59
CA LEU A 208 -12.56 8.81 -4.37
C LEU A 208 -13.56 7.92 -5.14
N VAL A 209 -14.73 8.47 -5.52
CA VAL A 209 -15.72 7.72 -6.28
C VAL A 209 -15.19 7.42 -7.67
N ARG A 210 -15.31 6.15 -8.07
CA ARG A 210 -14.82 5.65 -9.36
C ARG A 210 -15.63 6.19 -10.53
N THR A 211 -14.91 6.44 -11.61
CA THR A 211 -15.48 6.53 -12.95
C THR A 211 -15.13 5.24 -13.69
N VAL A 212 -16.10 4.61 -14.27
CA VAL A 212 -15.95 3.34 -15.02
C VAL A 212 -16.31 3.55 -16.49
N GLU A 213 -15.79 2.67 -17.34
CA GLU A 213 -16.13 2.68 -18.76
C GLU A 213 -17.04 1.50 -19.08
N VAL A 214 -18.24 1.81 -19.58
CA VAL A 214 -19.22 0.85 -20.06
C VAL A 214 -19.52 1.19 -21.51
N ASP A 215 -19.34 0.23 -22.42
CA ASP A 215 -19.57 0.41 -23.86
C ASP A 215 -18.84 1.66 -24.44
N LYS A 216 -17.56 1.86 -24.05
CA LYS A 216 -16.72 3.01 -24.44
C LYS A 216 -17.21 4.37 -23.93
N LYS A 217 -18.14 4.39 -22.99
CA LYS A 217 -18.66 5.60 -22.38
C LYS A 217 -18.27 5.66 -20.93
N LYS A 218 -17.54 6.70 -20.54
CA LYS A 218 -17.21 6.97 -19.13
C LYS A 218 -18.46 7.44 -18.39
N MET A 219 -18.73 6.83 -17.25
CA MET A 219 -19.86 7.18 -16.39
C MET A 219 -19.52 6.96 -14.91
N ASP A 220 -20.36 7.48 -14.05
CA ASP A 220 -20.31 7.22 -12.62
C ASP A 220 -20.53 5.73 -12.35
N VAL A 221 -19.81 5.19 -11.39
CA VAL A 221 -19.97 3.78 -11.00
C VAL A 221 -21.39 3.46 -10.53
N CYS A 222 -22.09 4.42 -9.91
CA CYS A 222 -23.48 4.23 -9.50
C CYS A 222 -24.38 4.01 -10.71
N ASP A 223 -24.26 4.87 -11.72
CA ASP A 223 -25.03 4.77 -12.96
C ASP A 223 -24.66 3.49 -13.71
N ALA A 224 -23.38 3.14 -13.76
CA ALA A 224 -22.92 1.93 -14.44
C ALA A 224 -23.51 0.66 -13.82
N CYS A 225 -23.51 0.56 -12.48
CA CYS A 225 -24.10 -0.57 -11.77
C CYS A 225 -25.62 -0.62 -11.95
N HIS A 226 -26.30 0.50 -11.83
CA HIS A 226 -27.75 0.55 -11.99
C HIS A 226 -28.21 0.27 -13.43
N LEU A 227 -27.42 0.67 -14.42
CA LEU A 227 -27.67 0.31 -15.82
C LEU A 227 -27.33 -1.16 -16.13
N ALA A 228 -26.33 -1.73 -15.44
CA ALA A 228 -25.93 -3.13 -15.61
C ALA A 228 -26.94 -4.12 -15.00
N ASN A 229 -27.86 -3.65 -14.17
CA ASN A 229 -28.96 -4.46 -13.58
C ASN A 229 -30.05 -4.87 -14.59
N ASP A 230 -29.85 -4.59 -15.87
CA ASP A 230 -30.66 -5.18 -16.93
C ASP A 230 -30.33 -6.68 -17.04
N ASP A 231 -31.33 -7.55 -16.88
CA ASP A 231 -31.16 -9.02 -16.85
C ASP A 231 -30.34 -9.56 -18.01
N ALA A 232 -30.46 -8.96 -19.19
CA ALA A 232 -29.69 -9.36 -20.37
C ALA A 232 -28.20 -9.03 -20.29
N ARG A 233 -27.82 -7.94 -19.62
CA ARG A 233 -26.43 -7.54 -19.39
C ARG A 233 -25.79 -8.36 -18.29
N MET A 234 -26.53 -8.70 -17.25
CA MET A 234 -26.08 -9.61 -16.19
C MET A 234 -25.75 -11.00 -16.74
N ALA A 235 -26.62 -11.54 -17.60
CA ALA A 235 -26.39 -12.82 -18.24
C ALA A 235 -25.14 -12.80 -19.16
N LEU A 236 -24.93 -11.71 -19.89
CA LEU A 236 -23.77 -11.55 -20.75
C LEU A 236 -22.47 -11.37 -19.93
N ALA A 237 -22.53 -10.61 -18.83
CA ALA A 237 -21.41 -10.42 -17.92
C ALA A 237 -20.99 -11.73 -17.27
N GLN A 238 -21.95 -12.53 -16.80
CA GLN A 238 -21.69 -13.86 -16.26
C GLN A 238 -21.02 -14.77 -17.28
N LYS A 239 -21.54 -14.82 -18.50
CA LYS A 239 -20.96 -15.63 -19.58
C LYS A 239 -19.50 -15.23 -19.87
N ARG A 240 -19.17 -13.93 -19.89
CA ARG A 240 -17.78 -13.45 -20.09
C ARG A 240 -16.86 -13.82 -18.91
N ALA A 241 -17.38 -13.85 -17.68
CA ALA A 241 -16.61 -14.29 -16.53
C ALA A 241 -16.27 -15.76 -16.60
N ASP A 242 -17.25 -16.58 -16.94
CA ASP A 242 -17.09 -18.03 -17.08
C ASP A 242 -16.03 -18.34 -18.18
N GLU A 243 -16.08 -17.60 -19.29
CA GLU A 243 -15.10 -17.71 -20.37
C GLU A 243 -13.68 -17.32 -19.92
N GLN A 244 -13.52 -16.22 -19.18
CA GLN A 244 -12.22 -15.77 -18.65
C GLN A 244 -11.67 -16.71 -17.58
N GLU A 245 -12.51 -17.27 -16.75
CA GLU A 245 -12.10 -18.25 -15.76
C GLU A 245 -11.62 -19.55 -16.41
N ALA A 246 -12.34 -20.02 -17.43
CA ALA A 246 -11.94 -21.17 -18.23
C ALA A 246 -10.59 -20.95 -18.93
N GLU A 247 -10.31 -19.72 -19.40
CA GLU A 247 -9.04 -19.37 -20.02
C GLU A 247 -7.90 -19.37 -18.99
N ARG A 248 -8.09 -18.76 -17.82
CA ARG A 248 -7.12 -18.78 -16.71
C ARG A 248 -6.81 -20.21 -16.24
N GLN A 249 -7.80 -21.06 -16.15
CA GLN A 249 -7.60 -22.46 -15.78
C GLN A 249 -6.78 -23.21 -16.83
N LYS A 250 -6.99 -22.93 -18.11
CA LYS A 250 -6.18 -23.50 -19.21
C LYS A 250 -4.73 -23.02 -19.15
N GLU A 251 -4.51 -21.73 -18.90
CA GLU A 251 -3.16 -21.17 -18.74
C GLU A 251 -2.44 -21.76 -17.52
N ALA A 252 -3.14 -21.87 -16.39
CA ALA A 252 -2.59 -22.50 -15.18
C ALA A 252 -2.21 -23.97 -15.41
N GLN A 253 -3.04 -24.73 -16.11
CA GLN A 253 -2.76 -26.12 -16.48
C GLN A 253 -1.59 -26.22 -17.46
N THR A 254 -1.49 -25.27 -18.40
CA THR A 254 -0.37 -25.21 -19.36
C THR A 254 0.94 -24.88 -18.64
N ARG A 255 0.90 -23.92 -17.70
CA ARG A 255 2.04 -23.55 -16.87
C ARG A 255 2.50 -24.69 -15.94
N ALA A 256 1.54 -25.42 -15.36
CA ALA A 256 1.85 -26.58 -14.52
C ALA A 256 2.48 -27.76 -15.29
N LYS A 257 2.28 -27.80 -16.62
CA LYS A 257 2.88 -28.82 -17.50
C LYS A 257 4.24 -28.39 -18.10
N GLN A 258 4.64 -27.13 -17.95
CA GLN A 258 5.98 -26.69 -18.34
C GLN A 258 7.00 -27.24 -17.34
N PRO A 259 8.05 -27.93 -17.78
CA PRO A 259 9.09 -28.38 -16.88
C PRO A 259 9.75 -27.16 -16.24
N ASP A 260 9.96 -27.24 -14.93
CA ASP A 260 10.65 -26.23 -14.15
C ASP A 260 12.06 -26.05 -14.73
N VAL A 261 12.24 -25.01 -15.54
CA VAL A 261 13.55 -24.59 -16.02
C VAL A 261 14.18 -23.73 -14.93
N SER A 262 14.51 -24.38 -13.81
CA SER A 262 15.39 -23.76 -12.82
C SER A 262 16.68 -23.35 -13.52
N PRO A 263 17.17 -22.12 -13.39
CA PRO A 263 18.40 -21.69 -14.02
C PRO A 263 19.56 -22.57 -13.53
N GLN A 264 20.14 -23.33 -14.44
CA GLN A 264 21.31 -24.15 -14.14
C GLN A 264 22.39 -23.23 -13.55
N LYS A 265 22.78 -23.53 -12.31
CA LYS A 265 23.83 -22.84 -11.57
C LYS A 265 25.11 -22.87 -12.45
N ALA A 266 25.50 -21.68 -12.91
CA ALA A 266 26.73 -21.57 -13.72
C ALA A 266 27.92 -22.24 -13.01
N PRO A 267 28.76 -23.00 -13.69
CA PRO A 267 29.91 -23.65 -13.09
C PRO A 267 30.87 -22.58 -12.56
N ARG A 268 31.29 -22.73 -11.29
CA ARG A 268 32.32 -21.87 -10.69
C ARG A 268 33.61 -21.96 -11.53
N PRO A 269 34.24 -20.82 -11.84
CA PRO A 269 35.57 -20.86 -12.46
C PRO A 269 36.55 -21.55 -11.51
N LYS A 270 37.30 -22.49 -12.05
CA LYS A 270 38.41 -23.14 -11.33
C LYS A 270 39.45 -22.07 -11.01
N SER A 271 39.76 -21.89 -9.72
CA SER A 271 40.93 -21.13 -9.30
C SER A 271 42.18 -21.87 -9.74
N GLU A 272 42.92 -21.27 -10.66
CA GLU A 272 44.34 -21.65 -10.87
C GLU A 272 45.11 -21.14 -9.64
N GLN A 273 45.75 -22.05 -8.95
CA GLN A 273 46.79 -21.75 -7.95
C GLN A 273 48.15 -21.70 -8.67
N PRO A 274 49.05 -20.78 -8.22
CA PRO A 274 50.42 -20.70 -8.73
C PRO A 274 51.30 -21.87 -8.27
#